data_c48c65b3ba461d8ca8743e4a800d9f82
#
_entry.id   c48c65b3ba461d8ca8743e4a800d9f82
#
_cell.length_a   1.000
_cell.length_b   1.000
_cell.length_c   1.000
_cell.angle_alpha   90.00
_cell.angle_beta   90.00
_cell.angle_gamma   90.00
#
_symmetry.space_group_name_H-M   'P 1'
#
loop_
_entity.id
_entity.type
_entity.pdbx_description
1 polymer ?
#
loop_
_entity_poly.entity_id
_entity_poly.type
_entity_poly.pdbx_seq_one_letter_code
_entity_poly.pdbx_strand_id
1 'polypeptide(L)'
;MSWEDYSAEQNKKNPFENHACGFRQGKEYQIIMEKTEIPVIDVIIPAYRPDDSFHKLIRLLLEQSVKPHHIYVLQTIEDGEQVLQPLDQRRSVHPVPKKEFDHGATRDYGAGLAVKDIGDDISQHYILFMTQDAVPAGTELLERLVKPFGDDRTAITYARQLAREEADLLERLTRVHNYPPEDQVKSKEDLERLGIKTYFCSDVCAMYRLDRYMEQGGFVHPTIFNEDMIMASRMIQAGYQVVYCGSAEVVHSHNYSCMQQFHRNFDLGVSQKQYREVFESISSEKEGAGYAKSTLLYLLKRGKPGKAFYFALQCGFKLIGYKLGKNYDHLPRKMVLWCTMTPGYVLFHQDE
;
A
#
# COMPACT_ATOMS: atom_id res chain seq x y z
N MET A 1 -7.70 -30.16 -0.32
CA MET A 1 -6.96 -29.21 0.53
C MET A 1 -7.53 -27.83 0.28
N SER A 2 -8.07 -27.20 1.31
CA SER A 2 -8.68 -25.87 1.27
C SER A 2 -7.62 -24.77 1.17
N TRP A 3 -8.03 -23.53 1.07
CA TRP A 3 -7.15 -22.35 1.17
C TRP A 3 -6.44 -22.29 2.54
N GLU A 4 -7.11 -22.75 3.58
CA GLU A 4 -6.57 -22.88 4.93
C GLU A 4 -5.40 -23.86 4.96
N ASP A 5 -5.47 -24.98 4.20
CA ASP A 5 -4.40 -25.95 4.09
C ASP A 5 -3.15 -25.39 3.38
N TYR A 6 -3.31 -24.50 2.38
CA TYR A 6 -2.17 -23.84 1.73
C TYR A 6 -1.47 -22.87 2.67
N SER A 7 -2.23 -22.04 3.39
CA SER A 7 -1.71 -21.12 4.40
C SER A 7 -0.97 -21.87 5.51
N ALA A 8 -1.55 -22.94 6.03
CA ALA A 8 -0.94 -23.81 7.04
C ALA A 8 0.35 -24.51 6.54
N GLU A 9 0.41 -24.89 5.25
CA GLU A 9 1.60 -25.52 4.66
C GLU A 9 2.73 -24.50 4.42
N GLN A 10 2.41 -23.24 4.13
CA GLN A 10 3.41 -22.16 4.03
C GLN A 10 3.95 -21.78 5.40
N ASN A 11 3.10 -21.70 6.41
CA ASN A 11 3.52 -21.45 7.79
C ASN A 11 4.43 -22.58 8.32
N LYS A 12 4.17 -23.85 7.99
CA LYS A 12 5.04 -24.98 8.38
C LYS A 12 6.41 -25.02 7.68
N LYS A 13 6.60 -24.28 6.60
CA LYS A 13 7.85 -24.25 5.81
C LYS A 13 8.64 -22.95 6.00
N ASN A 14 8.19 -22.08 6.86
CA ASN A 14 8.94 -20.89 7.20
C ASN A 14 10.08 -21.30 8.18
N PRO A 15 11.36 -21.28 7.76
CA PRO A 15 12.47 -21.73 8.61
C PRO A 15 12.71 -20.83 9.83
N PHE A 16 11.88 -19.79 10.03
CA PHE A 16 12.00 -18.80 11.09
C PHE A 16 11.00 -18.99 12.25
N GLU A 17 10.21 -20.08 12.27
CA GLU A 17 9.20 -20.34 13.31
C GLU A 17 9.75 -20.89 14.65
N ASN A 18 11.07 -21.03 14.84
CA ASN A 18 11.62 -21.61 16.07
C ASN A 18 12.19 -20.61 17.08
N HIS A 19 11.76 -19.35 17.05
CA HIS A 19 11.92 -18.47 18.19
C HIS A 19 10.56 -17.86 18.54
N ALA A 20 9.76 -18.64 19.24
CA ALA A 20 8.63 -18.12 19.99
C ALA A 20 9.16 -17.13 21.01
N CYS A 21 9.10 -15.85 20.67
CA CYS A 21 9.19 -14.79 21.66
C CYS A 21 7.97 -14.97 22.59
N GLY A 22 8.24 -15.39 23.81
CA GLY A 22 7.23 -15.70 24.79
C GLY A 22 6.32 -14.50 25.01
N PHE A 23 5.13 -14.57 24.47
CA PHE A 23 4.02 -13.77 24.95
C PHE A 23 3.79 -14.19 26.40
N ARG A 24 4.17 -13.34 27.35
CA ARG A 24 3.69 -13.44 28.72
C ARG A 24 2.16 -13.32 28.70
N GLN A 25 1.49 -14.46 28.81
CA GLN A 25 0.09 -14.50 29.19
C GLN A 25 -0.08 -13.77 30.53
N GLY A 26 -1.10 -12.94 30.60
CA GLY A 26 -1.70 -12.52 31.86
C GLY A 26 -1.32 -11.13 32.32
N LYS A 27 -1.81 -10.11 31.68
CA LYS A 27 -2.47 -8.98 32.32
C LYS A 27 -3.69 -8.67 31.47
N GLU A 28 -4.87 -8.96 32.05
CA GLU A 28 -6.11 -8.31 31.65
C GLU A 28 -5.85 -6.81 31.76
N TYR A 29 -5.68 -6.16 30.63
CA TYR A 29 -5.81 -4.72 30.56
C TYR A 29 -7.29 -4.42 30.74
N GLN A 30 -7.70 -4.22 32.02
CA GLN A 30 -8.83 -3.35 32.27
C GLN A 30 -8.46 -2.00 31.64
N ILE A 31 -9.01 -1.77 30.47
CA ILE A 31 -8.98 -0.46 29.81
C ILE A 31 -9.82 0.43 30.72
N ILE A 32 -9.13 1.21 31.55
CA ILE A 32 -9.72 2.40 32.15
C ILE A 32 -10.10 3.26 30.96
N MET A 33 -11.38 3.35 30.69
CA MET A 33 -11.98 4.30 29.75
C MET A 33 -11.85 5.71 30.35
N GLU A 34 -10.63 6.22 30.43
CA GLU A 34 -10.42 7.66 30.53
C GLU A 34 -10.81 8.24 29.16
N LYS A 35 -11.66 9.26 29.17
CA LYS A 35 -12.16 10.09 28.07
C LYS A 35 -11.34 9.89 26.79
N THR A 36 -11.63 8.84 26.04
CA THR A 36 -11.04 8.66 24.72
C THR A 36 -11.69 9.70 23.83
N GLU A 37 -10.97 10.76 23.53
CA GLU A 37 -11.32 11.66 22.46
C GLU A 37 -11.53 10.82 21.19
N ILE A 38 -12.65 11.04 20.52
CA ILE A 38 -12.98 10.30 19.29
C ILE A 38 -11.89 10.61 18.28
N PRO A 39 -11.19 9.60 17.72
CA PRO A 39 -10.10 9.86 16.78
C PRO A 39 -10.63 10.61 15.55
N VAL A 40 -9.97 11.67 15.18
CA VAL A 40 -10.30 12.43 13.96
C VAL A 40 -9.56 11.79 12.80
N ILE A 41 -10.31 11.19 11.86
CA ILE A 41 -9.77 10.46 10.71
C ILE A 41 -10.24 11.13 9.43
N ASP A 42 -9.30 11.71 8.69
CA ASP A 42 -9.53 12.24 7.35
C ASP A 42 -9.09 11.23 6.30
N VAL A 43 -9.94 11.00 5.29
CA VAL A 43 -9.68 10.03 4.23
C VAL A 43 -9.33 10.75 2.94
N ILE A 44 -8.22 10.39 2.33
CA ILE A 44 -7.69 11.01 1.11
C ILE A 44 -7.68 9.96 0.00
N ILE A 45 -8.41 10.22 -1.09
CA ILE A 45 -8.61 9.29 -2.19
C ILE A 45 -8.27 9.96 -3.52
N PRO A 46 -7.08 9.70 -4.08
CA PRO A 46 -6.82 10.03 -5.48
C PRO A 46 -7.75 9.21 -6.38
N ALA A 47 -8.44 9.88 -7.30
CA ALA A 47 -9.42 9.25 -8.20
C ALA A 47 -9.20 9.68 -9.65
N TYR A 48 -9.23 8.72 -10.57
CA TYR A 48 -9.18 8.96 -12.00
C TYR A 48 -10.25 8.13 -12.69
N ARG A 49 -11.19 8.80 -13.37
CA ARG A 49 -12.34 8.15 -14.03
C ARG A 49 -13.03 7.15 -13.09
N PRO A 50 -13.55 7.61 -11.94
CA PRO A 50 -14.13 6.76 -10.92
C PRO A 50 -15.30 5.92 -11.47
N ASP A 51 -15.33 4.67 -11.06
CA ASP A 51 -16.30 3.66 -11.46
C ASP A 51 -17.23 3.23 -10.29
N ASP A 52 -18.00 2.17 -10.48
CA ASP A 52 -18.89 1.63 -9.45
C ASP A 52 -18.16 1.19 -8.19
N SER A 53 -16.88 0.76 -8.30
CA SER A 53 -16.05 0.40 -7.14
C SER A 53 -15.79 1.61 -6.25
N PHE A 54 -15.53 2.78 -6.86
CA PHE A 54 -15.37 4.04 -6.14
C PHE A 54 -16.65 4.44 -5.39
N HIS A 55 -17.81 4.37 -6.04
CA HIS A 55 -19.08 4.69 -5.38
C HIS A 55 -19.38 3.73 -4.22
N LYS A 56 -19.05 2.44 -4.39
CA LYS A 56 -19.14 1.44 -3.32
C LYS A 56 -18.18 1.75 -2.16
N LEU A 57 -16.94 2.13 -2.46
CA LEU A 57 -15.95 2.56 -1.46
C LEU A 57 -16.49 3.71 -0.61
N ILE A 58 -16.95 4.80 -1.23
CA ILE A 58 -17.47 5.97 -0.52
C ILE A 58 -18.64 5.58 0.40
N ARG A 59 -19.59 4.80 -0.09
CA ARG A 59 -20.73 4.34 0.73
C ARG A 59 -20.26 3.55 1.95
N LEU A 60 -19.38 2.57 1.77
CA LEU A 60 -18.89 1.73 2.86
C LEU A 60 -18.00 2.48 3.87
N LEU A 61 -17.29 3.52 3.45
CA LEU A 61 -16.59 4.41 4.38
C LEU A 61 -17.56 5.17 5.29
N LEU A 62 -18.71 5.58 4.79
CA LEU A 62 -19.75 6.25 5.60
C LEU A 62 -20.49 5.28 6.52
N GLU A 63 -20.43 3.97 6.25
CA GLU A 63 -21.04 2.91 7.06
C GLU A 63 -20.10 2.38 8.16
N GLN A 64 -18.82 2.81 8.23
CA GLN A 64 -17.86 2.34 9.23
C GLN A 64 -18.34 2.58 10.68
N SER A 65 -17.92 1.73 11.63
CA SER A 65 -18.19 1.90 13.09
C SER A 65 -17.61 3.21 13.61
N VAL A 66 -16.34 3.48 13.30
CA VAL A 66 -15.71 4.80 13.47
C VAL A 66 -15.90 5.56 12.16
N LYS A 67 -16.55 6.72 12.21
CA LYS A 67 -16.85 7.52 11.02
C LYS A 67 -15.65 8.34 10.60
N PRO A 68 -15.38 8.49 9.28
CA PRO A 68 -14.43 9.50 8.84
C PRO A 68 -14.94 10.90 9.23
N HIS A 69 -14.02 11.76 9.63
CA HIS A 69 -14.30 13.17 9.86
C HIS A 69 -14.60 13.85 8.52
N HIS A 70 -13.69 13.72 7.55
CA HIS A 70 -13.87 14.22 6.18
C HIS A 70 -13.30 13.23 5.14
N ILE A 71 -13.80 13.28 3.91
CA ILE A 71 -13.30 12.52 2.76
C ILE A 71 -12.91 13.50 1.66
N TYR A 72 -11.62 13.61 1.37
CA TYR A 72 -11.04 14.41 0.30
C TYR A 72 -10.85 13.54 -0.94
N VAL A 73 -11.63 13.79 -1.98
CA VAL A 73 -11.47 13.13 -3.28
C VAL A 73 -10.63 14.02 -4.18
N LEU A 74 -9.45 13.54 -4.56
CA LEU A 74 -8.52 14.26 -5.43
C LEU A 74 -8.70 13.73 -6.85
N GLN A 75 -9.65 14.32 -7.59
CA GLN A 75 -10.03 13.82 -8.90
C GLN A 75 -9.05 14.30 -9.96
N THR A 76 -8.27 13.39 -10.53
CA THR A 76 -7.48 13.67 -11.73
C THR A 76 -8.41 13.86 -12.91
N ILE A 77 -8.30 15.02 -13.58
CA ILE A 77 -9.13 15.41 -14.72
C ILE A 77 -8.29 15.72 -15.96
N GLU A 78 -8.85 15.41 -17.13
CA GLU A 78 -8.36 15.88 -18.42
C GLU A 78 -9.14 17.13 -18.86
N ASP A 79 -8.62 17.84 -19.86
CA ASP A 79 -9.28 19.06 -20.36
C ASP A 79 -10.71 18.76 -20.83
N GLY A 80 -11.69 19.48 -20.25
CA GLY A 80 -13.10 19.32 -20.56
C GLY A 80 -13.82 18.21 -19.77
N GLU A 81 -13.16 17.44 -18.91
CA GLU A 81 -13.83 16.49 -18.01
C GLU A 81 -14.57 17.21 -16.88
N GLN A 82 -15.72 16.68 -16.50
CA GLN A 82 -16.50 17.22 -15.41
C GLN A 82 -15.97 16.74 -14.05
N VAL A 83 -15.94 17.66 -13.10
CA VAL A 83 -15.62 17.36 -11.71
C VAL A 83 -16.86 16.71 -11.05
N LEU A 84 -16.64 15.63 -10.30
CA LEU A 84 -17.68 15.03 -9.46
C LEU A 84 -18.28 16.07 -8.52
N GLN A 85 -19.59 15.99 -8.33
CA GLN A 85 -20.24 16.84 -7.35
C GLN A 85 -20.12 16.21 -5.96
N PRO A 86 -19.80 16.99 -4.91
CA PRO A 86 -19.86 16.50 -3.54
C PRO A 86 -21.29 16.05 -3.20
N LEU A 87 -21.42 14.92 -2.54
CA LEU A 87 -22.74 14.38 -2.19
C LEU A 87 -23.27 14.89 -0.84
N ASP A 88 -22.39 15.39 0.04
CA ASP A 88 -22.72 16.00 1.33
C ASP A 88 -21.58 16.87 1.89
N GLN A 89 -21.79 17.41 3.12
CA GLN A 89 -20.84 18.31 3.78
C GLN A 89 -19.54 17.63 4.27
N ARG A 90 -19.49 16.30 4.33
CA ARG A 90 -18.31 15.54 4.78
C ARG A 90 -17.42 15.10 3.61
N ARG A 91 -17.71 15.53 2.40
CA ARG A 91 -16.98 15.13 1.20
C ARG A 91 -16.69 16.32 0.32
N SER A 92 -15.44 16.53 0.02
CA SER A 92 -15.00 17.52 -0.94
C SER A 92 -14.34 16.85 -2.14
N VAL A 93 -14.48 17.45 -3.30
CA VAL A 93 -13.82 16.99 -4.53
C VAL A 93 -12.91 18.12 -5.02
N HIS A 94 -11.65 17.78 -5.18
CA HIS A 94 -10.61 18.72 -5.60
C HIS A 94 -10.05 18.23 -6.95
N PRO A 95 -10.19 19.01 -8.03
CA PRO A 95 -9.64 18.64 -9.33
C PRO A 95 -8.11 18.76 -9.31
N VAL A 96 -7.45 17.74 -9.88
CA VAL A 96 -6.00 17.72 -10.13
C VAL A 96 -5.81 17.53 -11.63
N PRO A 97 -5.21 18.51 -12.35
CA PRO A 97 -4.93 18.34 -13.77
C PRO A 97 -4.06 17.11 -14.01
N LYS A 98 -4.37 16.30 -15.03
CA LYS A 98 -3.63 15.06 -15.32
C LYS A 98 -2.13 15.28 -15.51
N LYS A 99 -1.73 16.42 -16.07
CA LYS A 99 -0.32 16.80 -16.24
C LYS A 99 0.42 17.09 -14.93
N GLU A 100 -0.32 17.39 -13.86
CA GLU A 100 0.20 17.70 -12.53
C GLU A 100 0.08 16.50 -11.58
N PHE A 101 -0.51 15.41 -12.05
CA PHE A 101 -0.67 14.22 -11.23
C PHE A 101 0.68 13.56 -10.94
N ASP A 102 0.98 13.44 -9.66
CA ASP A 102 2.09 12.69 -9.09
C ASP A 102 1.58 11.95 -7.86
N HIS A 103 2.06 10.73 -7.64
CA HIS A 103 1.55 9.88 -6.54
C HIS A 103 1.78 10.49 -5.16
N GLY A 104 2.96 11.04 -4.90
CA GLY A 104 3.31 11.70 -3.65
C GLY A 104 2.65 13.06 -3.54
N ALA A 105 2.89 13.96 -4.51
CA ALA A 105 2.39 15.33 -4.47
C ALA A 105 0.85 15.42 -4.39
N THR A 106 0.13 14.52 -5.09
CA THR A 106 -1.33 14.50 -5.02
C THR A 106 -1.81 14.14 -3.62
N ARG A 107 -1.20 13.16 -2.95
CA ARG A 107 -1.55 12.79 -1.57
C ARG A 107 -1.18 13.88 -0.57
N ASP A 108 -0.01 14.51 -0.74
CA ASP A 108 0.42 15.65 0.09
C ASP A 108 -0.53 16.84 -0.04
N TYR A 109 -1.03 17.10 -1.24
CA TYR A 109 -2.06 18.12 -1.44
C TYR A 109 -3.31 17.81 -0.59
N GLY A 110 -3.77 16.55 -0.58
CA GLY A 110 -4.89 16.12 0.26
C GLY A 110 -4.60 16.25 1.76
N ALA A 111 -3.39 15.85 2.19
CA ALA A 111 -2.96 16.04 3.59
C ALA A 111 -2.93 17.52 3.98
N GLY A 112 -2.48 18.39 3.08
CA GLY A 112 -2.48 19.83 3.27
C GLY A 112 -3.89 20.45 3.39
N LEU A 113 -4.89 19.87 2.71
CA LEU A 113 -6.30 20.27 2.87
C LEU A 113 -6.80 19.88 4.26
N ALA A 114 -6.53 18.64 4.72
CA ALA A 114 -6.89 18.18 6.05
C ALA A 114 -6.29 19.07 7.15
N VAL A 115 -4.99 19.41 7.06
CA VAL A 115 -4.33 20.31 8.01
C VAL A 115 -5.01 21.68 8.09
N LYS A 116 -5.43 22.25 6.95
CA LYS A 116 -6.12 23.55 6.92
C LYS A 116 -7.48 23.52 7.62
N ASP A 117 -8.19 22.39 7.50
CA ASP A 117 -9.54 22.26 8.07
C ASP A 117 -9.51 21.99 9.58
N ILE A 118 -8.41 21.39 10.08
CA ILE A 118 -8.24 21.00 11.48
C ILE A 118 -7.70 22.15 12.34
N GLY A 119 -6.80 23.01 11.80
CA GLY A 119 -6.08 24.03 12.51
C GLY A 119 -4.80 23.54 13.22
N ASP A 120 -4.45 24.14 14.37
CA ASP A 120 -3.10 23.99 14.97
C ASP A 120 -2.90 22.67 15.76
N ASP A 121 -3.95 22.05 16.30
CA ASP A 121 -3.82 20.79 17.07
C ASP A 121 -4.03 19.56 16.21
N ILE A 122 -2.92 19.01 15.72
CA ILE A 122 -2.89 17.82 14.87
C ILE A 122 -2.49 16.53 15.63
N SER A 123 -2.35 16.59 16.95
CA SER A 123 -1.76 15.50 17.76
C SER A 123 -2.60 14.21 17.81
N GLN A 124 -3.93 14.33 17.69
CA GLN A 124 -4.88 13.21 17.69
C GLN A 124 -5.54 12.99 16.32
N HIS A 125 -4.90 13.50 15.26
CA HIS A 125 -5.40 13.40 13.92
C HIS A 125 -4.69 12.31 13.12
N TYR A 126 -5.49 11.63 12.31
CA TYR A 126 -5.03 10.56 11.44
C TYR A 126 -5.47 10.84 10.01
N ILE A 127 -4.59 10.61 9.06
CA ILE A 127 -4.92 10.62 7.64
C ILE A 127 -4.88 9.20 7.09
N LEU A 128 -5.93 8.81 6.39
CA LEU A 128 -6.04 7.52 5.73
C LEU A 128 -5.94 7.72 4.22
N PHE A 129 -4.87 7.28 3.61
CA PHE A 129 -4.77 7.19 2.16
C PHE A 129 -5.42 5.90 1.67
N MET A 130 -6.24 6.01 0.62
CA MET A 130 -6.85 4.86 -0.04
C MET A 130 -6.80 5.03 -1.56
N THR A 131 -6.68 3.93 -2.29
CA THR A 131 -6.93 3.94 -3.74
C THR A 131 -8.42 3.82 -4.01
N GLN A 132 -8.88 4.40 -5.12
CA GLN A 132 -10.30 4.49 -5.48
C GLN A 132 -11.03 3.14 -5.60
N ASP A 133 -10.30 2.04 -5.71
CA ASP A 133 -10.80 0.69 -5.92
C ASP A 133 -10.53 -0.27 -4.76
N ALA A 134 -10.03 0.24 -3.63
CA ALA A 134 -9.84 -0.50 -2.39
C ALA A 134 -11.11 -0.45 -1.53
N VAL A 135 -11.94 -1.47 -1.63
CA VAL A 135 -13.27 -1.50 -1.00
C VAL A 135 -13.18 -2.13 0.39
N PRO A 136 -13.63 -1.47 1.49
CA PRO A 136 -13.71 -2.09 2.81
C PRO A 136 -14.46 -3.42 2.79
N ALA A 137 -13.91 -4.46 3.42
CA ALA A 137 -14.55 -5.77 3.51
C ALA A 137 -15.60 -5.83 4.62
N GLY A 138 -15.58 -4.87 5.56
CA GLY A 138 -16.52 -4.78 6.69
C GLY A 138 -16.63 -3.37 7.22
N THR A 139 -17.36 -3.22 8.33
CA THR A 139 -17.66 -1.92 8.95
C THR A 139 -16.65 -1.50 10.04
N GLU A 140 -15.63 -2.30 10.32
CA GLU A 140 -14.66 -2.07 11.41
C GLU A 140 -13.25 -1.70 10.87
N LEU A 141 -13.12 -1.36 9.57
CA LEU A 141 -11.82 -1.08 8.97
C LEU A 141 -11.10 0.08 9.69
N LEU A 142 -11.78 1.23 9.87
CA LEU A 142 -11.18 2.40 10.49
C LEU A 142 -10.86 2.17 11.95
N GLU A 143 -11.74 1.49 12.70
CA GLU A 143 -11.53 1.11 14.08
C GLU A 143 -10.29 0.22 14.26
N ARG A 144 -10.12 -0.77 13.39
CA ARG A 144 -8.99 -1.70 13.44
C ARG A 144 -7.67 -1.03 13.05
N LEU A 145 -7.70 -0.09 12.09
CA LEU A 145 -6.52 0.67 11.69
C LEU A 145 -6.08 1.69 12.75
N VAL A 146 -7.02 2.30 13.48
CA VAL A 146 -6.67 3.31 14.48
C VAL A 146 -6.17 2.69 15.79
N LYS A 147 -6.60 1.49 16.12
CA LYS A 147 -6.28 0.82 17.38
C LYS A 147 -4.79 0.71 17.72
N PRO A 148 -3.87 0.37 16.80
CA PRO A 148 -2.44 0.27 17.11
C PRO A 148 -1.77 1.60 17.49
N PHE A 149 -2.37 2.75 17.18
CA PHE A 149 -1.86 4.06 17.59
C PHE A 149 -1.99 4.33 19.10
N GLY A 150 -2.58 3.41 19.85
CA GLY A 150 -2.44 3.39 21.31
C GLY A 150 -1.00 3.19 21.82
N ASP A 151 -0.09 2.70 20.96
CA ASP A 151 1.37 2.79 21.20
C ASP A 151 1.89 4.06 20.47
N ASP A 152 2.44 5.00 21.22
CA ASP A 152 2.95 6.29 20.69
C ASP A 152 4.06 6.14 19.65
N ARG A 153 4.71 4.98 19.60
CA ARG A 153 5.72 4.68 18.57
C ARG A 153 5.09 4.31 17.23
N THR A 154 3.82 3.95 17.19
CA THR A 154 3.15 3.63 15.93
C THR A 154 2.91 4.90 15.13
N ALA A 155 3.52 4.99 13.95
CA ALA A 155 3.34 6.12 13.04
C ALA A 155 2.49 5.79 11.82
N ILE A 156 2.48 4.53 11.39
CA ILE A 156 1.72 4.04 10.22
C ILE A 156 1.05 2.72 10.57
N THR A 157 -0.21 2.59 10.11
CA THR A 157 -0.91 1.30 10.06
C THR A 157 -1.41 1.05 8.64
N TYR A 158 -1.44 -0.21 8.18
CA TYR A 158 -1.98 -0.50 6.85
C TYR A 158 -2.75 -1.81 6.81
N ALA A 159 -3.73 -1.86 5.91
CA ALA A 159 -4.73 -2.90 5.83
C ALA A 159 -4.26 -4.14 5.05
N ARG A 160 -4.87 -5.27 5.36
CA ARG A 160 -4.84 -6.50 4.58
C ARG A 160 -5.62 -6.34 3.29
N GLN A 161 -5.01 -6.73 2.17
CA GLN A 161 -5.65 -6.72 0.87
C GLN A 161 -6.15 -8.11 0.50
N LEU A 162 -7.45 -8.26 0.38
CA LEU A 162 -8.10 -9.48 -0.09
C LEU A 162 -8.26 -9.47 -1.60
N ALA A 163 -8.16 -10.64 -2.22
CA ALA A 163 -8.43 -10.78 -3.63
C ALA A 163 -9.93 -10.61 -3.92
N ARG A 164 -10.27 -9.93 -5.02
CA ARG A 164 -11.64 -9.85 -5.54
C ARG A 164 -12.17 -11.24 -5.89
N GLU A 165 -13.49 -11.37 -5.96
CA GLU A 165 -14.14 -12.64 -6.30
C GLU A 165 -13.73 -13.14 -7.69
N GLU A 166 -13.53 -12.24 -8.64
CA GLU A 166 -13.11 -12.52 -10.02
C GLU A 166 -11.59 -12.69 -10.19
N ALA A 167 -10.83 -12.55 -9.10
CA ALA A 167 -9.38 -12.70 -9.14
C ALA A 167 -8.99 -14.12 -9.57
N ASP A 168 -8.02 -14.20 -10.46
CA ASP A 168 -7.47 -15.49 -10.89
C ASP A 168 -6.67 -16.18 -9.79
N LEU A 169 -6.31 -17.44 -10.00
CA LEU A 169 -5.57 -18.23 -9.00
C LEU A 169 -4.22 -17.60 -8.63
N LEU A 170 -3.50 -17.02 -9.61
CA LEU A 170 -2.17 -16.45 -9.36
C LEU A 170 -2.25 -15.18 -8.53
N GLU A 171 -3.25 -14.33 -8.82
CA GLU A 171 -3.50 -13.14 -8.02
C GLU A 171 -3.91 -13.52 -6.59
N ARG A 172 -4.80 -14.50 -6.41
CA ARG A 172 -5.19 -15.01 -5.08
C ARG A 172 -3.98 -15.52 -4.30
N LEU A 173 -3.09 -16.28 -4.93
CA LEU A 173 -1.85 -16.77 -4.29
C LEU A 173 -0.94 -15.61 -3.89
N THR A 174 -0.84 -14.58 -4.74
CA THR A 174 -0.04 -13.39 -4.46
C THR A 174 -0.60 -12.61 -3.25
N ARG A 175 -1.93 -12.44 -3.16
CA ARG A 175 -2.57 -11.74 -2.03
C ARG A 175 -2.34 -12.49 -0.72
N VAL A 176 -2.60 -13.80 -0.70
CA VAL A 176 -2.36 -14.63 0.50
C VAL A 176 -0.90 -14.57 0.96
N HIS A 177 0.05 -14.57 0.02
CA HIS A 177 1.47 -14.49 0.35
C HIS A 177 1.88 -13.13 0.93
N ASN A 178 1.41 -12.04 0.32
CA ASN A 178 1.83 -10.69 0.70
C ASN A 178 1.06 -10.13 1.90
N TYR A 179 -0.15 -10.64 2.14
CA TYR A 179 -1.08 -10.13 3.14
C TYR A 179 -1.65 -11.29 3.99
N PRO A 180 -0.82 -11.90 4.87
CA PRO A 180 -1.26 -12.94 5.79
C PRO A 180 -2.30 -12.42 6.79
N PRO A 181 -3.07 -13.31 7.48
CA PRO A 181 -4.09 -12.86 8.42
C PRO A 181 -3.54 -12.33 9.75
N GLU A 182 -2.29 -12.60 10.07
CA GLU A 182 -1.65 -12.21 11.32
C GLU A 182 -1.17 -10.76 11.27
N ASP A 183 -1.37 -10.01 12.36
CA ASP A 183 -0.83 -8.67 12.53
C ASP A 183 0.70 -8.71 12.63
N GLN A 184 1.37 -7.66 12.14
CA GLN A 184 2.82 -7.54 12.23
C GLN A 184 3.25 -6.12 12.60
N VAL A 185 3.95 -5.98 13.71
CA VAL A 185 4.66 -4.75 14.07
C VAL A 185 6.05 -4.79 13.46
N LYS A 186 6.46 -3.70 12.81
CA LYS A 186 7.76 -3.55 12.16
C LYS A 186 8.46 -2.32 12.69
N SER A 187 9.74 -2.48 12.99
CA SER A 187 10.59 -1.47 13.59
C SER A 187 12.01 -1.57 13.03
N LYS A 188 12.91 -0.70 13.47
CA LYS A 188 14.31 -0.71 13.02
C LYS A 188 15.04 -2.01 13.35
N GLU A 189 14.69 -2.65 14.46
CA GLU A 189 15.23 -3.92 14.92
C GLU A 189 14.92 -5.08 13.98
N ASP A 190 13.89 -4.94 13.15
CA ASP A 190 13.47 -5.96 12.19
C ASP A 190 14.26 -5.94 10.87
N LEU A 191 15.11 -4.94 10.63
CA LEU A 191 15.85 -4.77 9.38
C LEU A 191 16.72 -5.98 9.05
N GLU A 192 17.38 -6.55 10.03
CA GLU A 192 18.23 -7.75 9.83
C GLU A 192 17.39 -8.97 9.46
N ARG A 193 16.23 -9.13 10.09
CA ARG A 193 15.32 -10.28 9.92
C ARG A 193 14.42 -10.19 8.67
N LEU A 194 13.80 -9.03 8.46
CA LEU A 194 12.81 -8.82 7.40
C LEU A 194 13.39 -8.17 6.14
N GLY A 195 14.58 -7.59 6.23
CA GLY A 195 15.16 -6.88 5.09
C GLY A 195 14.23 -5.76 4.59
N ILE A 196 14.05 -5.68 3.28
CA ILE A 196 13.21 -4.66 2.64
C ILE A 196 11.73 -4.72 3.06
N LYS A 197 11.25 -5.87 3.53
CA LYS A 197 9.87 -6.01 4.04
C LYS A 197 9.62 -5.18 5.30
N THR A 198 10.68 -4.78 6.03
CA THR A 198 10.55 -3.87 7.16
C THR A 198 9.91 -2.55 6.73
N TYR A 199 10.25 -2.05 5.54
CA TYR A 199 9.69 -0.81 4.99
C TYR A 199 8.39 -1.03 4.21
N PHE A 200 7.97 -2.27 4.01
CA PHE A 200 6.76 -2.53 3.23
C PHE A 200 5.54 -1.89 3.89
N CYS A 201 4.89 -1.01 3.15
CA CYS A 201 3.62 -0.37 3.45
C CYS A 201 2.80 -0.32 2.17
N SER A 202 1.53 0.00 2.23
CA SER A 202 0.73 0.13 1.02
C SER A 202 -0.41 1.13 1.17
N ASP A 203 -0.28 2.25 0.47
CA ASP A 203 -1.30 3.31 0.37
C ASP A 203 -2.55 2.90 -0.44
N VAL A 204 -2.65 1.64 -0.79
CA VAL A 204 -3.95 1.05 -1.15
C VAL A 204 -4.96 1.26 -0.01
N CYS A 205 -4.49 1.12 1.25
CA CYS A 205 -5.23 1.50 2.46
C CYS A 205 -4.23 1.59 3.63
N ALA A 206 -3.70 2.78 3.89
CA ALA A 206 -2.75 3.03 4.97
C ALA A 206 -3.09 4.31 5.73
N MET A 207 -3.08 4.21 7.06
CA MET A 207 -3.37 5.30 7.98
C MET A 207 -2.07 5.77 8.64
N TYR A 208 -1.92 7.09 8.73
CA TYR A 208 -0.76 7.77 9.28
C TYR A 208 -1.17 8.68 10.42
N ARG A 209 -0.36 8.77 11.47
CA ARG A 209 -0.46 9.89 12.42
C ARG A 209 -0.07 11.17 11.70
N LEU A 210 -0.94 12.16 11.70
CA LEU A 210 -0.74 13.40 10.95
C LEU A 210 0.49 14.17 11.45
N ASP A 211 0.69 14.25 12.77
CA ASP A 211 1.86 14.89 13.38
C ASP A 211 3.18 14.28 12.89
N ARG A 212 3.26 12.94 12.83
CA ARG A 212 4.46 12.22 12.37
C ARG A 212 4.65 12.34 10.86
N TYR A 213 3.54 12.31 10.11
CA TYR A 213 3.58 12.52 8.67
C TYR A 213 4.17 13.89 8.32
N MET A 214 3.72 14.94 9.00
CA MET A 214 4.21 16.31 8.81
C MET A 214 5.67 16.45 9.30
N GLU A 215 6.05 15.82 10.41
CA GLU A 215 7.42 15.78 10.92
C GLU A 215 8.42 15.23 9.88
N GLN A 216 8.01 14.23 9.09
CA GLN A 216 8.83 13.64 8.03
C GLN A 216 8.77 14.42 6.70
N GLY A 217 8.05 15.52 6.65
CA GLY A 217 7.95 16.41 5.48
C GLY A 217 7.04 15.92 4.36
N GLY A 218 6.11 15.00 4.66
CA GLY A 218 5.21 14.42 3.67
C GLY A 218 5.88 13.39 2.75
N PHE A 219 5.18 12.97 1.70
CA PHE A 219 5.72 12.03 0.71
C PHE A 219 6.84 12.66 -0.12
N VAL A 220 7.69 11.81 -0.68
CA VAL A 220 8.63 12.26 -1.71
C VAL A 220 7.90 12.55 -3.01
N HIS A 221 8.28 13.61 -3.69
CA HIS A 221 7.82 13.93 -5.03
C HIS A 221 8.85 14.78 -5.79
N PRO A 222 8.94 14.67 -7.14
CA PRO A 222 8.12 13.77 -7.96
C PRO A 222 8.48 12.30 -7.74
N THR A 223 7.49 11.42 -7.75
CA THR A 223 7.70 9.97 -7.63
C THR A 223 6.79 9.15 -8.54
N ILE A 224 7.38 8.15 -9.20
CA ILE A 224 6.63 7.23 -10.05
C ILE A 224 6.03 6.06 -9.26
N PHE A 225 6.65 5.70 -8.12
CA PHE A 225 6.29 4.53 -7.32
C PHE A 225 6.96 4.55 -5.95
N ASN A 226 6.46 3.75 -4.97
CA ASN A 226 7.04 3.51 -3.65
C ASN A 226 7.03 4.70 -2.67
N GLU A 227 6.24 5.74 -2.88
CA GLU A 227 6.09 6.85 -1.93
C GLU A 227 5.79 6.33 -0.51
N ASP A 228 4.95 5.30 -0.42
CA ASP A 228 4.56 4.64 0.82
C ASP A 228 5.72 3.93 1.52
N MET A 229 6.52 3.15 0.77
CA MET A 229 7.69 2.47 1.33
C MET A 229 8.81 3.43 1.73
N ILE A 230 8.99 4.52 0.99
CA ILE A 230 9.99 5.56 1.29
C ILE A 230 9.58 6.28 2.58
N MET A 231 8.30 6.65 2.74
CA MET A 231 7.78 7.22 3.97
C MET A 231 7.92 6.25 5.14
N ALA A 232 7.53 4.98 4.97
CA ALA A 232 7.70 3.95 5.99
C ALA A 232 9.17 3.79 6.41
N SER A 233 10.12 3.89 5.47
CA SER A 233 11.55 3.84 5.78
C SER A 233 11.99 5.04 6.66
N ARG A 234 11.53 6.25 6.33
CA ARG A 234 11.81 7.45 7.12
C ARG A 234 11.26 7.32 8.54
N MET A 235 10.02 6.87 8.69
CA MET A 235 9.40 6.62 10.00
C MET A 235 10.20 5.61 10.83
N ILE A 236 10.57 4.47 10.24
CA ILE A 236 11.36 3.43 10.93
C ILE A 236 12.75 3.93 11.30
N GLN A 237 13.42 4.69 10.43
CA GLN A 237 14.73 5.27 10.74
C GLN A 237 14.65 6.35 11.82
N ALA A 238 13.53 7.05 11.93
CA ALA A 238 13.24 8.01 13.02
C ALA A 238 12.88 7.31 14.36
N GLY A 239 12.78 5.97 14.39
CA GLY A 239 12.50 5.19 15.61
C GLY A 239 11.01 4.84 15.81
N TYR A 240 10.17 5.17 14.83
CA TYR A 240 8.74 4.79 14.86
C TYR A 240 8.51 3.37 14.35
N GLN A 241 7.27 2.91 14.51
CA GLN A 241 6.81 1.59 14.09
C GLN A 241 5.79 1.70 12.95
N VAL A 242 5.81 0.70 12.08
CA VAL A 242 4.82 0.46 11.03
C VAL A 242 4.08 -0.83 11.35
N VAL A 243 2.76 -0.77 11.47
CA VAL A 243 1.94 -1.92 11.86
C VAL A 243 1.09 -2.38 10.68
N TYR A 244 1.26 -3.62 10.30
CA TYR A 244 0.35 -4.32 9.42
C TYR A 244 -0.81 -4.88 10.25
N CYS A 245 -2.04 -4.52 9.87
CA CYS A 245 -3.26 -4.95 10.54
C CYS A 245 -3.94 -6.05 9.71
N GLY A 246 -3.69 -7.32 10.02
CA GLY A 246 -4.25 -8.46 9.30
C GLY A 246 -5.77 -8.58 9.44
N SER A 247 -6.34 -8.01 10.50
CA SER A 247 -7.79 -7.96 10.73
C SER A 247 -8.49 -6.78 10.05
N ALA A 248 -7.77 -5.72 9.67
CA ALA A 248 -8.30 -4.59 8.91
C ALA A 248 -8.26 -4.91 7.41
N GLU A 249 -9.41 -5.19 6.80
CA GLU A 249 -9.47 -5.81 5.48
C GLU A 249 -10.09 -4.90 4.42
N VAL A 250 -9.45 -4.84 3.25
CA VAL A 250 -9.99 -4.24 2.03
C VAL A 250 -9.93 -5.23 0.88
N VAL A 251 -10.94 -5.22 0.01
CA VAL A 251 -10.96 -6.01 -1.23
C VAL A 251 -10.30 -5.18 -2.32
N HIS A 252 -9.12 -5.62 -2.75
CA HIS A 252 -8.33 -4.96 -3.79
C HIS A 252 -7.42 -5.96 -4.50
N SER A 253 -7.56 -6.12 -5.80
CA SER A 253 -6.69 -6.97 -6.61
C SER A 253 -6.82 -6.65 -8.10
N HIS A 254 -5.78 -7.00 -8.87
CA HIS A 254 -5.74 -6.80 -10.31
C HIS A 254 -5.19 -8.03 -11.01
N ASN A 255 -5.92 -8.55 -12.01
CA ASN A 255 -5.45 -9.62 -12.88
C ASN A 255 -4.51 -9.06 -13.96
N TYR A 256 -3.27 -8.73 -13.59
CA TYR A 256 -2.30 -8.16 -14.54
C TYR A 256 -1.83 -9.20 -15.57
N SER A 257 -1.84 -8.83 -16.85
CA SER A 257 -1.17 -9.55 -17.92
C SER A 257 0.35 -9.52 -17.76
N CYS A 258 1.08 -10.37 -18.51
CA CYS A 258 2.55 -10.34 -18.51
C CYS A 258 3.11 -8.95 -18.86
N MET A 259 2.52 -8.26 -19.85
CA MET A 259 2.97 -6.91 -20.24
C MET A 259 2.69 -5.87 -19.16
N GLN A 260 1.52 -5.90 -18.53
CA GLN A 260 1.24 -5.00 -17.40
C GLN A 260 2.19 -5.26 -16.22
N GLN A 261 2.52 -6.53 -15.94
CA GLN A 261 3.54 -6.87 -14.96
C GLN A 261 4.93 -6.33 -15.34
N PHE A 262 5.29 -6.37 -16.63
CA PHE A 262 6.53 -5.79 -17.14
C PHE A 262 6.57 -4.28 -16.89
N HIS A 263 5.56 -3.53 -17.35
CA HIS A 263 5.50 -2.07 -17.21
C HIS A 263 5.52 -1.64 -15.73
N ARG A 264 4.71 -2.29 -14.88
CA ARG A 264 4.68 -2.00 -13.44
C ARG A 264 6.03 -2.24 -12.77
N ASN A 265 6.71 -3.33 -13.12
CA ASN A 265 8.02 -3.62 -12.54
C ASN A 265 9.14 -2.76 -13.14
N PHE A 266 8.97 -2.24 -14.35
CA PHE A 266 9.84 -1.20 -14.90
C PHE A 266 9.78 0.06 -14.03
N ASP A 267 8.57 0.57 -13.74
CA ASP A 267 8.36 1.74 -12.89
C ASP A 267 8.89 1.51 -11.46
N LEU A 268 8.70 0.31 -10.91
CA LEU A 268 9.30 -0.11 -9.64
C LEU A 268 10.84 -0.01 -9.68
N GLY A 269 11.46 -0.48 -10.76
CA GLY A 269 12.90 -0.41 -10.96
C GLY A 269 13.41 1.02 -11.06
N VAL A 270 12.69 1.90 -11.80
CA VAL A 270 12.98 3.34 -11.90
C VAL A 270 12.96 3.98 -10.51
N SER A 271 11.87 3.81 -9.77
CA SER A 271 11.73 4.36 -8.41
C SER A 271 12.85 3.89 -7.47
N GLN A 272 13.15 2.59 -7.46
CA GLN A 272 14.22 2.05 -6.62
C GLN A 272 15.63 2.51 -7.04
N LYS A 273 15.81 2.95 -8.27
CA LYS A 273 17.06 3.58 -8.69
C LYS A 273 17.12 5.04 -8.25
N GLN A 274 16.03 5.78 -8.40
CA GLN A 274 15.95 7.19 -7.97
C GLN A 274 16.18 7.34 -6.46
N TYR A 275 15.63 6.44 -5.65
CA TYR A 275 15.73 6.43 -4.19
C TYR A 275 16.64 5.29 -3.69
N ARG A 276 17.79 5.12 -4.35
CA ARG A 276 18.74 4.03 -4.05
C ARG A 276 19.22 4.00 -2.60
N GLU A 277 19.30 5.15 -1.93
CA GLU A 277 19.68 5.26 -0.52
C GLU A 277 18.74 4.47 0.42
N VAL A 278 17.46 4.31 0.03
CA VAL A 278 16.48 3.49 0.76
C VAL A 278 16.60 2.02 0.38
N PHE A 279 16.83 1.72 -0.91
CA PHE A 279 16.64 0.36 -1.45
C PHE A 279 17.93 -0.42 -1.71
N GLU A 280 19.11 0.21 -1.81
CA GLU A 280 20.38 -0.49 -2.13
C GLU A 280 20.99 -1.22 -0.92
N SER A 281 20.74 -0.73 0.29
CA SER A 281 21.26 -1.37 1.51
C SER A 281 20.59 -2.72 1.81
N ILE A 282 19.47 -3.04 1.15
CA ILE A 282 18.62 -4.19 1.49
C ILE A 282 18.17 -4.90 0.21
N SER A 283 18.66 -6.14 0.00
CA SER A 283 18.33 -6.91 -1.21
C SER A 283 16.89 -7.40 -1.21
N SER A 284 16.10 -6.99 -2.21
CA SER A 284 14.72 -7.48 -2.47
C SER A 284 14.66 -8.73 -3.37
N GLU A 285 15.74 -9.07 -4.08
CA GLU A 285 15.73 -10.13 -5.10
C GLU A 285 15.59 -11.55 -4.53
N LYS A 286 16.16 -11.81 -3.34
CA LYS A 286 16.08 -13.12 -2.69
C LYS A 286 14.65 -13.51 -2.30
N GLU A 287 13.87 -12.53 -1.86
CA GLU A 287 12.47 -12.69 -1.48
C GLU A 287 11.59 -13.12 -2.66
N GLY A 288 11.70 -12.39 -3.79
CA GLY A 288 10.96 -12.71 -5.00
C GLY A 288 11.27 -14.12 -5.54
N ALA A 289 12.55 -14.56 -5.47
CA ALA A 289 12.95 -15.89 -5.91
C ALA A 289 12.34 -17.00 -5.03
N GLY A 290 12.29 -16.78 -3.71
CA GLY A 290 11.67 -17.73 -2.77
C GLY A 290 10.18 -17.92 -3.04
N TYR A 291 9.44 -16.83 -3.19
CA TYR A 291 8.01 -16.87 -3.57
C TYR A 291 7.79 -17.56 -4.91
N ALA A 292 8.57 -17.22 -5.94
CA ALA A 292 8.45 -17.82 -7.26
C ALA A 292 8.63 -19.35 -7.21
N LYS A 293 9.66 -19.82 -6.52
CA LYS A 293 9.94 -21.25 -6.36
C LYS A 293 8.80 -22.00 -5.64
N SER A 294 8.32 -21.46 -4.51
CA SER A 294 7.26 -22.10 -3.73
C SER A 294 5.94 -22.16 -4.51
N THR A 295 5.58 -21.07 -5.21
CA THR A 295 4.36 -21.01 -6.03
C THR A 295 4.42 -21.96 -7.23
N LEU A 296 5.56 -22.05 -7.94
CA LEU A 296 5.75 -23.02 -9.02
C LEU A 296 5.58 -24.46 -8.54
N LEU A 297 6.23 -24.82 -7.44
CA LEU A 297 6.11 -26.15 -6.85
C LEU A 297 4.69 -26.47 -6.42
N TYR A 298 3.99 -25.51 -5.81
CA TYR A 298 2.58 -25.65 -5.44
C TYR A 298 1.70 -25.95 -6.66
N LEU A 299 1.83 -25.16 -7.74
CA LEU A 299 1.04 -25.33 -8.96
C LEU A 299 1.30 -26.68 -9.63
N LEU A 300 2.56 -27.12 -9.71
CA LEU A 300 2.93 -28.43 -10.27
C LEU A 300 2.37 -29.58 -9.44
N LYS A 301 2.51 -29.53 -8.11
CA LYS A 301 1.94 -30.54 -7.20
C LYS A 301 0.42 -30.66 -7.29
N ARG A 302 -0.25 -29.56 -7.67
CA ARG A 302 -1.72 -29.50 -7.87
C ARG A 302 -2.16 -29.89 -9.28
N GLY A 303 -1.27 -30.43 -10.12
CA GLY A 303 -1.59 -30.83 -11.49
C GLY A 303 -1.98 -29.64 -12.39
N LYS A 304 -1.44 -28.43 -12.13
CA LYS A 304 -1.70 -27.22 -12.91
C LYS A 304 -0.47 -26.74 -13.72
N PRO A 305 0.13 -27.60 -14.59
CA PRO A 305 1.39 -27.25 -15.29
C PRO A 305 1.23 -26.02 -16.21
N GLY A 306 0.08 -25.83 -16.87
CA GLY A 306 -0.19 -24.64 -17.70
C GLY A 306 -0.19 -23.35 -16.88
N LYS A 307 -0.74 -23.36 -15.66
CA LYS A 307 -0.68 -22.21 -14.76
C LYS A 307 0.74 -21.97 -14.23
N ALA A 308 1.49 -23.04 -13.95
CA ALA A 308 2.90 -22.95 -13.57
C ALA A 308 3.75 -22.31 -14.68
N PHE A 309 3.57 -22.73 -15.92
CA PHE A 309 4.25 -22.13 -17.08
C PHE A 309 3.91 -20.65 -17.24
N TYR A 310 2.62 -20.30 -17.19
CA TYR A 310 2.19 -18.89 -17.28
C TYR A 310 2.75 -18.03 -16.14
N PHE A 311 2.79 -18.57 -14.92
CA PHE A 311 3.40 -17.89 -13.77
C PHE A 311 4.91 -17.68 -13.96
N ALA A 312 5.62 -18.68 -14.51
CA ALA A 312 7.03 -18.54 -14.83
C ALA A 312 7.28 -17.42 -15.88
N LEU A 313 6.40 -17.34 -16.91
CA LEU A 313 6.44 -16.23 -17.86
C LEU A 313 6.22 -14.87 -17.16
N GLN A 314 5.21 -14.76 -16.31
CA GLN A 314 4.98 -13.52 -15.54
C GLN A 314 6.21 -13.13 -14.71
N CYS A 315 6.86 -14.09 -14.03
CA CYS A 315 8.11 -13.83 -13.28
C CYS A 315 9.24 -13.35 -14.21
N GLY A 316 9.36 -13.90 -15.41
CA GLY A 316 10.32 -13.44 -16.42
C GLY A 316 10.06 -12.00 -16.86
N PHE A 317 8.80 -11.65 -17.15
CA PHE A 317 8.40 -10.29 -17.54
C PHE A 317 8.65 -9.28 -16.40
N LYS A 318 8.31 -9.64 -15.15
CA LYS A 318 8.63 -8.83 -13.97
C LYS A 318 10.13 -8.56 -13.85
N LEU A 319 10.95 -9.61 -13.96
CA LEU A 319 12.40 -9.48 -13.83
C LEU A 319 13.02 -8.62 -14.92
N ILE A 320 12.59 -8.80 -16.18
CA ILE A 320 13.07 -8.00 -17.32
C ILE A 320 12.65 -6.53 -17.13
N GLY A 321 11.38 -6.26 -16.81
CA GLY A 321 10.89 -4.92 -16.54
C GLY A 321 11.71 -4.25 -15.43
N TYR A 322 11.84 -4.92 -14.29
CA TYR A 322 12.61 -4.41 -13.15
C TYR A 322 14.07 -4.08 -13.50
N LYS A 323 14.78 -4.99 -14.19
CA LYS A 323 16.17 -4.75 -14.58
C LYS A 323 16.32 -3.60 -15.58
N LEU A 324 15.39 -3.47 -16.52
CA LEU A 324 15.39 -2.33 -17.44
C LEU A 324 15.09 -1.03 -16.68
N GLY A 325 14.13 -1.04 -15.74
CA GLY A 325 13.85 0.11 -14.88
C GLY A 325 15.04 0.54 -14.02
N LYS A 326 15.78 -0.41 -13.44
CA LYS A 326 17.03 -0.12 -12.69
C LYS A 326 18.14 0.50 -13.59
N ASN A 327 18.02 0.42 -14.90
CA ASN A 327 18.97 0.96 -15.87
C ASN A 327 18.31 1.95 -16.85
N TYR A 328 17.21 2.60 -16.43
CA TYR A 328 16.41 3.46 -17.30
C TYR A 328 17.20 4.65 -17.89
N ASP A 329 18.17 5.16 -17.16
CA ASP A 329 19.07 6.26 -17.54
C ASP A 329 20.00 5.91 -18.71
N HIS A 330 20.19 4.63 -19.00
CA HIS A 330 20.93 4.15 -20.18
C HIS A 330 20.03 3.85 -21.37
N LEU A 331 18.70 4.02 -21.25
CA LEU A 331 17.74 3.73 -22.31
C LEU A 331 17.36 5.02 -23.06
N PRO A 332 17.17 4.93 -24.40
CA PRO A 332 16.61 6.05 -25.14
C PRO A 332 15.22 6.45 -24.58
N ARG A 333 14.91 7.75 -24.52
CA ARG A 333 13.64 8.26 -23.98
C ARG A 333 12.39 7.57 -24.58
N LYS A 334 12.39 7.29 -25.90
CA LYS A 334 11.30 6.55 -26.54
C LYS A 334 11.11 5.14 -25.96
N MET A 335 12.20 4.48 -25.58
CA MET A 335 12.14 3.16 -24.96
C MET A 335 11.63 3.25 -23.51
N VAL A 336 12.06 4.26 -22.74
CA VAL A 336 11.53 4.52 -21.39
C VAL A 336 10.02 4.74 -21.46
N LEU A 337 9.54 5.60 -22.37
CA LEU A 337 8.10 5.86 -22.58
C LEU A 337 7.31 4.61 -22.99
N TRP A 338 7.92 3.68 -23.72
CA TRP A 338 7.28 2.40 -24.06
C TRP A 338 7.27 1.43 -22.88
N CYS A 339 8.30 1.44 -22.03
CA CYS A 339 8.42 0.53 -20.90
C CYS A 339 7.57 0.91 -19.70
N THR A 340 7.30 2.20 -19.48
CA THR A 340 6.58 2.69 -18.30
C THR A 340 5.08 2.41 -18.39
N MET A 341 4.45 2.19 -17.23
CA MET A 341 2.99 2.20 -17.08
C MET A 341 2.44 3.63 -16.94
N THR A 342 3.31 4.58 -16.57
CA THR A 342 2.97 5.97 -16.25
C THR A 342 3.72 6.95 -17.16
N PRO A 343 3.42 6.99 -18.48
CA PRO A 343 4.15 7.85 -19.42
C PRO A 343 4.06 9.35 -19.08
N GLY A 344 3.01 9.80 -18.40
CA GLY A 344 2.87 11.17 -17.91
C GLY A 344 4.01 11.57 -16.97
N TYR A 345 4.42 10.69 -16.07
CA TYR A 345 5.57 10.94 -15.19
C TYR A 345 6.86 11.23 -16.00
N VAL A 346 7.15 10.38 -16.98
CA VAL A 346 8.35 10.52 -17.81
C VAL A 346 8.30 11.80 -18.66
N LEU A 347 7.09 12.23 -19.09
CA LEU A 347 6.93 13.42 -19.93
C LEU A 347 7.03 14.72 -19.13
N PHE A 348 6.59 14.74 -17.89
CA PHE A 348 6.41 15.97 -17.11
C PHE A 348 7.42 16.15 -15.97
N HIS A 349 8.10 15.08 -15.52
CA HIS A 349 8.95 15.11 -14.33
C HIS A 349 10.37 14.58 -14.50
N GLN A 350 10.77 14.06 -15.68
CA GLN A 350 12.13 13.54 -15.88
C GLN A 350 13.13 14.54 -16.46
N ASP A 351 12.73 15.75 -16.77
CA ASP A 351 13.61 16.79 -17.32
C ASP A 351 14.10 17.79 -16.25
N GLU A 352 13.77 17.57 -14.97
CA GLU A 352 14.30 18.27 -13.79
C GLU A 352 15.36 17.42 -13.06
#